data_1afd74f96d77cebd31cede63f85b3aad
#
_entry.id   1afd74f96d77cebd31cede63f85b3aad
#
_cell.length_a   1.000
_cell.length_b   1.000
_cell.length_c   1.000
_cell.angle_alpha   90.00
_cell.angle_beta   90.00
_cell.angle_gamma   90.00
#
_symmetry.space_group_name_H-M   'P 1'
#
loop_
_entity.id
_entity.type
_entity.pdbx_description
1 polymer ?
#
loop_
_entity_poly.entity_id
_entity_poly.type
_entity_poly.pdbx_seq_one_letter_code
_entity_poly.pdbx_strand_id
1 'polypeptide(L)'
;RVGALYHDIGKTYHSEYFIENQSGFNIHTELDFEESATKIISHVEEGVLLAKKYKLPSQVAEFITAHHGTSLTKYFYNSWINANPDLEVNVSNFKYPGPKPSSIETAVMMMADAIEAASRTLKDYTVENIHETVSKIIDAQLKDAQFDDVNITLKQITKAKQIFAQKIKNIYHARIVYPEINKKD
;
A
#
# COMPACT_ATOMS: atom_id res chain seq x y z
N ARG A 1 -12.22 8.92 5.81
CA ARG A 1 -11.18 9.36 6.77
C ARG A 1 -10.97 8.33 7.87
N VAL A 2 -12.04 7.86 8.56
CA VAL A 2 -11.90 6.87 9.65
C VAL A 2 -11.30 5.56 9.13
N GLY A 3 -11.80 5.01 8.02
CA GLY A 3 -11.23 3.81 7.41
C GLY A 3 -9.73 3.94 7.15
N ALA A 4 -9.28 5.10 6.62
CA ALA A 4 -7.85 5.34 6.37
C ALA A 4 -7.00 5.44 7.66
N LEU A 5 -7.59 5.71 8.82
CA LEU A 5 -6.86 5.70 10.09
C LEU A 5 -6.68 4.27 10.65
N TYR A 6 -7.59 3.37 10.32
CA TYR A 6 -7.63 2.04 10.92
C TYR A 6 -7.25 0.90 9.97
N HIS A 7 -7.08 1.15 8.64
CA HIS A 7 -6.84 0.08 7.68
C HIS A 7 -5.63 -0.79 8.04
N ASP A 8 -4.61 -0.18 8.61
CA ASP A 8 -3.33 -0.78 9.00
C ASP A 8 -3.19 -1.07 10.50
N ILE A 9 -4.28 -1.05 11.26
CA ILE A 9 -4.20 -1.20 12.73
C ILE A 9 -3.53 -2.52 13.15
N GLY A 10 -3.59 -3.56 12.31
CA GLY A 10 -2.94 -4.84 12.58
C GLY A 10 -1.42 -4.77 12.65
N LYS A 11 -0.79 -3.82 11.98
CA LYS A 11 0.66 -3.59 12.05
C LYS A 11 1.16 -3.34 13.48
N THR A 12 0.25 -3.00 14.41
CA THR A 12 0.60 -2.77 15.82
C THR A 12 1.00 -4.03 16.59
N TYR A 13 0.64 -5.22 16.11
CA TYR A 13 1.04 -6.48 16.76
C TYR A 13 2.51 -6.82 16.53
N HIS A 14 3.00 -6.56 15.33
CA HIS A 14 4.33 -6.91 14.86
C HIS A 14 4.93 -5.76 14.05
N SER A 15 5.02 -4.59 14.69
CA SER A 15 5.42 -3.33 14.04
C SER A 15 6.83 -3.39 13.43
N GLU A 16 7.70 -4.26 13.97
CA GLU A 16 9.09 -4.45 13.54
C GLU A 16 9.23 -4.99 12.11
N TYR A 17 8.20 -5.65 11.56
CA TYR A 17 8.21 -6.13 10.18
C TYR A 17 7.92 -5.02 9.15
N PHE A 18 7.44 -3.86 9.56
CA PHE A 18 7.07 -2.78 8.64
C PHE A 18 8.15 -1.71 8.60
N ILE A 19 8.62 -1.42 7.38
CA ILE A 19 9.80 -0.57 7.14
C ILE A 19 9.67 0.82 7.77
N GLU A 20 8.46 1.36 7.84
CA GLU A 20 8.16 2.64 8.48
C GLU A 20 8.44 2.67 9.98
N ASN A 21 8.53 1.50 10.62
CA ASN A 21 8.80 1.35 12.07
C ASN A 21 10.21 0.80 12.36
N GLN A 22 10.99 0.46 11.32
CA GLN A 22 12.34 -0.06 11.49
C GLN A 22 13.33 1.09 11.70
N SER A 23 14.28 0.89 12.64
CA SER A 23 15.37 1.82 12.92
C SER A 23 16.71 1.11 12.73
N GLY A 24 17.27 1.20 11.53
CA GLY A 24 18.66 0.77 11.25
C GLY A 24 18.87 -0.73 10.98
N PHE A 25 17.91 -1.59 11.29
CA PHE A 25 17.96 -3.03 11.01
C PHE A 25 16.69 -3.47 10.30
N ASN A 26 16.84 -4.19 9.20
CA ASN A 26 15.71 -4.77 8.46
C ASN A 26 15.60 -6.27 8.79
N ILE A 27 14.60 -6.63 9.60
CA ILE A 27 14.39 -8.00 10.06
C ILE A 27 14.18 -9.00 8.89
N HIS A 28 13.68 -8.53 7.73
CA HIS A 28 13.50 -9.37 6.55
C HIS A 28 14.80 -9.87 5.93
N THR A 29 15.96 -9.36 6.34
CA THR A 29 17.26 -9.90 5.90
C THR A 29 17.60 -11.24 6.54
N GLU A 30 16.92 -11.60 7.64
CA GLU A 30 17.11 -12.87 8.37
C GLU A 30 16.01 -13.90 8.09
N LEU A 31 14.97 -13.53 7.36
CA LEU A 31 13.85 -14.38 7.00
C LEU A 31 13.93 -14.76 5.52
N ASP A 32 13.36 -15.92 5.18
CA ASP A 32 13.12 -16.20 3.77
C ASP A 32 11.98 -15.32 3.21
N PHE A 33 11.82 -15.32 1.87
CA PHE A 33 10.87 -14.44 1.20
C PHE A 33 9.42 -14.84 1.46
N GLU A 34 9.12 -16.12 1.65
CA GLU A 34 7.79 -16.64 1.94
C GLU A 34 7.39 -16.33 3.38
N GLU A 35 8.33 -16.50 4.31
CA GLU A 35 8.13 -16.13 5.70
C GLU A 35 7.91 -14.62 5.84
N SER A 36 8.74 -13.81 5.18
CA SER A 36 8.58 -12.35 5.11
C SER A 36 7.22 -11.94 4.57
N ALA A 37 6.77 -12.56 3.47
CA ALA A 37 5.46 -12.29 2.89
C ALA A 37 4.33 -12.65 3.87
N THR A 38 4.42 -13.80 4.55
CA THR A 38 3.47 -14.24 5.56
C THR A 38 3.35 -13.23 6.70
N LYS A 39 4.48 -12.73 7.21
CA LYS A 39 4.50 -11.71 8.27
C LYS A 39 3.85 -10.40 7.83
N ILE A 40 4.10 -9.96 6.61
CA ILE A 40 3.46 -8.76 6.07
C ILE A 40 1.96 -8.99 5.88
N ILE A 41 1.54 -10.12 5.31
CA ILE A 41 0.13 -10.42 5.04
C ILE A 41 -0.70 -10.51 6.34
N SER A 42 -0.11 -11.03 7.43
CA SER A 42 -0.83 -11.28 8.69
C SER A 42 -1.46 -10.02 9.30
N HIS A 43 -0.95 -8.80 8.99
CA HIS A 43 -1.52 -7.59 9.57
C HIS A 43 -3.00 -7.38 9.22
N VAL A 44 -3.46 -7.93 8.09
CA VAL A 44 -4.88 -7.83 7.70
C VAL A 44 -5.75 -8.64 8.67
N GLU A 45 -5.36 -9.90 8.95
CA GLU A 45 -6.09 -10.76 9.90
C GLU A 45 -6.01 -10.22 11.33
N GLU A 46 -4.83 -9.77 11.75
CA GLU A 46 -4.61 -9.13 13.05
C GLU A 46 -5.44 -7.86 13.21
N GLY A 47 -5.53 -7.06 12.14
CA GLY A 47 -6.40 -5.89 12.10
C GLY A 47 -7.87 -6.23 12.27
N VAL A 48 -8.34 -7.32 11.66
CA VAL A 48 -9.70 -7.83 11.85
C VAL A 48 -9.95 -8.27 13.29
N LEU A 49 -8.98 -8.94 13.91
CA LEU A 49 -9.07 -9.33 15.32
C LEU A 49 -9.18 -8.11 16.23
N LEU A 50 -8.39 -7.05 15.97
CA LEU A 50 -8.49 -5.79 16.69
C LEU A 50 -9.82 -5.09 16.46
N ALA A 51 -10.31 -5.05 15.22
CA ALA A 51 -11.61 -4.48 14.90
C ALA A 51 -12.74 -5.14 15.68
N LYS A 52 -12.72 -6.48 15.78
CA LYS A 52 -13.68 -7.25 16.59
C LYS A 52 -13.53 -6.95 18.07
N LYS A 53 -12.30 -6.97 18.60
CA LYS A 53 -11.99 -6.72 20.01
C LYS A 53 -12.51 -5.35 20.47
N TYR A 54 -12.30 -4.33 19.65
CA TYR A 54 -12.70 -2.95 19.95
C TYR A 54 -14.08 -2.56 19.39
N LYS A 55 -14.82 -3.52 18.84
CA LYS A 55 -16.17 -3.34 18.30
C LYS A 55 -16.23 -2.19 17.28
N LEU A 56 -15.25 -2.13 16.38
CA LEU A 56 -15.28 -1.14 15.29
C LEU A 56 -16.48 -1.43 14.37
N PRO A 57 -17.10 -0.38 13.80
CA PRO A 57 -18.19 -0.56 12.84
C PRO A 57 -17.75 -1.43 11.65
N SER A 58 -18.67 -2.23 11.09
CA SER A 58 -18.39 -3.10 9.94
C SER A 58 -17.80 -2.34 8.75
N GLN A 59 -18.31 -1.12 8.50
CA GLN A 59 -17.80 -0.25 7.44
C GLN A 59 -16.31 0.12 7.63
N VAL A 60 -15.82 0.20 8.89
CA VAL A 60 -14.40 0.42 9.15
C VAL A 60 -13.61 -0.86 8.96
N ALA A 61 -14.16 -2.00 9.40
CA ALA A 61 -13.55 -3.31 9.21
C ALA A 61 -13.37 -3.68 7.72
N GLU A 62 -14.27 -3.24 6.83
CA GLU A 62 -14.15 -3.41 5.39
C GLU A 62 -12.86 -2.78 4.81
N PHE A 63 -12.46 -1.62 5.32
CA PHE A 63 -11.18 -1.01 4.92
C PHE A 63 -9.98 -1.86 5.36
N ILE A 64 -10.04 -2.46 6.54
CA ILE A 64 -8.99 -3.34 7.06
C ILE A 64 -8.85 -4.59 6.19
N THR A 65 -9.98 -5.20 5.81
CA THR A 65 -9.96 -6.47 5.06
C THR A 65 -9.63 -6.30 3.59
N ALA A 66 -10.06 -5.18 2.96
CA ALA A 66 -10.08 -5.06 1.50
C ALA A 66 -8.99 -4.15 0.92
N HIS A 67 -8.19 -3.43 1.75
CA HIS A 67 -7.24 -2.44 1.22
C HIS A 67 -6.09 -3.04 0.40
N HIS A 68 -5.80 -4.32 0.56
CA HIS A 68 -4.86 -5.05 -0.31
C HIS A 68 -5.56 -5.99 -1.29
N GLY A 69 -6.88 -6.22 -1.14
CA GLY A 69 -7.64 -7.14 -1.99
C GLY A 69 -7.01 -8.51 -2.07
N THR A 70 -6.79 -8.99 -3.28
CA THR A 70 -6.07 -10.24 -3.58
C THR A 70 -4.73 -9.99 -4.27
N SER A 71 -4.11 -8.84 -4.02
CA SER A 71 -2.83 -8.48 -4.62
C SER A 71 -1.67 -9.32 -4.07
N LEU A 72 -0.52 -9.25 -4.74
CA LEU A 72 0.71 -9.90 -4.30
C LEU A 72 1.55 -8.95 -3.43
N THR A 73 2.28 -9.52 -2.48
CA THR A 73 3.43 -8.88 -1.84
C THR A 73 4.60 -8.83 -2.83
N LYS A 74 4.49 -7.93 -3.83
CA LYS A 74 5.31 -7.94 -5.06
C LYS A 74 6.81 -7.94 -4.80
N TYR A 75 7.27 -7.26 -3.76
CA TYR A 75 8.69 -7.23 -3.41
C TYR A 75 9.22 -8.65 -3.12
N PHE A 76 8.58 -9.36 -2.20
CA PHE A 76 9.00 -10.70 -1.80
C PHE A 76 8.77 -11.73 -2.91
N TYR A 77 7.65 -11.63 -3.60
CA TYR A 77 7.36 -12.49 -4.75
C TYR A 77 8.43 -12.38 -5.85
N ASN A 78 8.77 -11.17 -6.26
CA ASN A 78 9.79 -10.95 -7.29
C ASN A 78 11.19 -11.36 -6.81
N SER A 79 11.50 -11.10 -5.53
CA SER A 79 12.78 -11.50 -4.93
C SER A 79 12.93 -13.02 -4.88
N TRP A 80 11.83 -13.72 -4.54
CA TRP A 80 11.80 -15.18 -4.55
C TRP A 80 12.06 -15.75 -5.96
N ILE A 81 11.37 -15.25 -6.98
CA ILE A 81 11.57 -15.69 -8.38
C ILE A 81 13.01 -15.44 -8.83
N ASN A 82 13.55 -14.26 -8.53
CA ASN A 82 14.93 -13.92 -8.92
C ASN A 82 15.97 -14.79 -8.22
N ALA A 83 15.71 -15.22 -6.99
CA ALA A 83 16.60 -16.10 -6.24
C ALA A 83 16.45 -17.58 -6.64
N ASN A 84 15.33 -17.98 -7.22
CA ASN A 84 14.99 -19.37 -7.54
C ASN A 84 14.50 -19.51 -9.00
N PRO A 85 15.32 -19.18 -10.01
CA PRO A 85 14.87 -19.12 -11.40
C PRO A 85 14.41 -20.46 -11.97
N ASP A 86 14.87 -21.57 -11.40
CA ASP A 86 14.56 -22.93 -11.86
C ASP A 86 13.44 -23.62 -11.06
N LEU A 87 12.88 -22.93 -10.06
CA LEU A 87 11.83 -23.48 -9.20
C LEU A 87 10.46 -22.89 -9.53
N GLU A 88 9.43 -23.72 -9.37
CA GLU A 88 8.05 -23.27 -9.49
C GLU A 88 7.58 -22.58 -8.19
N VAL A 89 7.12 -21.35 -8.30
CA VAL A 89 6.66 -20.56 -7.15
C VAL A 89 5.24 -20.94 -6.74
N ASN A 90 5.02 -21.13 -5.44
CA ASN A 90 3.66 -21.18 -4.90
C ASN A 90 3.15 -19.74 -4.70
N VAL A 91 2.43 -19.23 -5.70
CA VAL A 91 1.91 -17.86 -5.72
C VAL A 91 1.04 -17.54 -4.52
N SER A 92 0.35 -18.54 -3.93
CA SER A 92 -0.54 -18.33 -2.79
C SER A 92 0.20 -17.86 -1.53
N ASN A 93 1.47 -18.20 -1.37
CA ASN A 93 2.29 -17.77 -0.22
C ASN A 93 2.59 -16.27 -0.23
N PHE A 94 2.43 -15.62 -1.39
CA PHE A 94 2.69 -14.19 -1.56
C PHE A 94 1.41 -13.36 -1.78
N LYS A 95 0.23 -13.98 -1.73
CA LYS A 95 -1.02 -13.37 -2.12
C LYS A 95 -1.86 -13.03 -0.89
N TYR A 96 -2.37 -11.81 -0.84
CA TYR A 96 -3.37 -11.44 0.17
C TYR A 96 -4.66 -12.25 -0.02
N PRO A 97 -5.32 -12.67 1.08
CA PRO A 97 -6.48 -13.55 1.01
C PRO A 97 -7.75 -12.88 0.48
N GLY A 98 -7.77 -11.56 0.42
CA GLY A 98 -8.97 -10.78 0.11
C GLY A 98 -9.80 -10.45 1.36
N PRO A 99 -11.03 -10.01 1.19
CA PRO A 99 -11.75 -9.86 -0.08
C PRO A 99 -11.21 -8.71 -0.96
N LYS A 100 -11.61 -8.69 -2.23
CA LYS A 100 -11.43 -7.53 -3.08
C LYS A 100 -12.29 -6.36 -2.58
N PRO A 101 -11.95 -5.10 -2.92
CA PRO A 101 -12.82 -3.96 -2.67
C PRO A 101 -14.23 -4.18 -3.22
N SER A 102 -15.26 -3.83 -2.45
CA SER A 102 -16.68 -3.96 -2.83
C SER A 102 -17.40 -2.61 -2.96
N SER A 103 -16.72 -1.52 -2.59
CA SER A 103 -17.23 -0.15 -2.67
C SER A 103 -16.21 0.78 -3.32
N ILE A 104 -16.67 1.93 -3.83
CA ILE A 104 -15.78 2.97 -4.37
C ILE A 104 -14.79 3.43 -3.30
N GLU A 105 -15.23 3.54 -2.06
CA GLU A 105 -14.44 3.99 -0.93
C GLU A 105 -13.29 3.01 -0.62
N THR A 106 -13.56 1.70 -0.60
CA THR A 106 -12.51 0.68 -0.39
C THR A 106 -11.58 0.56 -1.58
N ALA A 107 -12.08 0.72 -2.81
CA ALA A 107 -11.25 0.77 -4.02
C ALA A 107 -10.31 1.99 -4.01
N VAL A 108 -10.83 3.17 -3.64
CA VAL A 108 -10.00 4.39 -3.48
C VAL A 108 -8.96 4.22 -2.39
N MET A 109 -9.29 3.52 -1.30
CA MET A 109 -8.31 3.22 -0.25
C MET A 109 -7.18 2.35 -0.77
N MET A 110 -7.49 1.26 -1.48
CA MET A 110 -6.51 0.38 -2.08
C MET A 110 -5.59 1.12 -3.07
N MET A 111 -6.15 2.03 -3.88
CA MET A 111 -5.35 2.89 -4.76
C MET A 111 -4.44 3.81 -3.95
N ALA A 112 -4.97 4.45 -2.91
CA ALA A 112 -4.26 5.44 -2.12
C ALA A 112 -3.06 4.84 -1.39
N ASP A 113 -3.26 3.69 -0.73
CA ASP A 113 -2.22 2.97 0.01
C ASP A 113 -1.08 2.53 -0.91
N ALA A 114 -1.39 1.86 -2.02
CA ALA A 114 -0.39 1.43 -2.98
C ALA A 114 0.40 2.61 -3.61
N ILE A 115 -0.27 3.74 -3.90
CA ILE A 115 0.36 4.93 -4.46
C ILE A 115 1.24 5.61 -3.40
N GLU A 116 0.79 5.68 -2.15
CA GLU A 116 1.57 6.26 -1.05
C GLU A 116 2.85 5.48 -0.84
N ALA A 117 2.76 4.15 -0.73
CA ALA A 117 3.91 3.26 -0.57
C ALA A 117 4.92 3.41 -1.74
N ALA A 118 4.44 3.41 -2.98
CA ALA A 118 5.30 3.58 -4.14
C ALA A 118 5.90 4.99 -4.24
N SER A 119 5.18 6.02 -3.80
CA SER A 119 5.68 7.39 -3.85
C SER A 119 6.92 7.59 -2.98
N ARG A 120 7.08 6.83 -1.91
CA ARG A 120 8.26 6.86 -1.02
C ARG A 120 9.54 6.38 -1.71
N THR A 121 9.41 5.59 -2.77
CA THR A 121 10.56 5.02 -3.51
C THR A 121 10.96 5.84 -4.74
N LEU A 122 10.22 6.91 -5.05
CA LEU A 122 10.54 7.80 -6.15
C LEU A 122 11.87 8.52 -5.89
N LYS A 123 12.77 8.47 -6.88
CA LYS A 123 14.03 9.22 -6.84
C LYS A 123 13.81 10.71 -7.12
N ASP A 124 12.87 11.01 -8.03
CA ASP A 124 12.51 12.35 -8.48
C ASP A 124 11.00 12.52 -8.41
N TYR A 125 10.57 13.67 -7.92
CA TYR A 125 9.15 14.04 -7.84
C TYR A 125 8.76 14.98 -8.99
N THR A 126 9.23 14.70 -10.21
CA THR A 126 8.78 15.41 -11.41
C THR A 126 7.31 15.10 -11.67
N VAL A 127 6.62 16.01 -12.37
CA VAL A 127 5.19 15.83 -12.69
C VAL A 127 5.00 14.55 -13.52
N GLU A 128 5.90 14.31 -14.44
CA GLU A 128 5.92 13.14 -15.33
C GLU A 128 6.04 11.83 -14.53
N ASN A 129 7.06 11.73 -13.66
CA ASN A 129 7.30 10.53 -12.84
C ASN A 129 6.15 10.24 -11.87
N ILE A 130 5.56 11.28 -11.29
CA ILE A 130 4.39 11.14 -10.42
C ILE A 130 3.20 10.59 -11.21
N HIS A 131 2.89 11.16 -12.38
CA HIS A 131 1.78 10.71 -13.20
C HIS A 131 1.98 9.28 -13.72
N GLU A 132 3.20 8.95 -14.15
CA GLU A 132 3.54 7.60 -14.60
C GLU A 132 3.36 6.59 -13.46
N THR A 133 3.90 6.87 -12.28
CA THR A 133 3.80 5.99 -11.11
C THR A 133 2.35 5.75 -10.71
N VAL A 134 1.56 6.82 -10.57
CA VAL A 134 0.13 6.71 -10.23
C VAL A 134 -0.63 5.89 -11.28
N SER A 135 -0.37 6.15 -12.57
CA SER A 135 -1.03 5.40 -13.65
C SER A 135 -0.64 3.93 -13.63
N LYS A 136 0.65 3.63 -13.52
CA LYS A 136 1.17 2.25 -13.49
C LYS A 136 0.55 1.42 -12.36
N ILE A 137 0.37 2.01 -11.17
CA ILE A 137 -0.21 1.31 -10.03
C ILE A 137 -1.69 1.02 -10.27
N ILE A 138 -2.48 2.03 -10.62
CA ILE A 138 -3.92 1.86 -10.82
C ILE A 138 -4.19 0.92 -12.00
N ASP A 139 -3.43 1.03 -13.10
CA ASP A 139 -3.58 0.15 -14.26
C ASP A 139 -3.21 -1.30 -13.93
N ALA A 140 -2.21 -1.52 -13.07
CA ALA A 140 -1.90 -2.85 -12.58
C ALA A 140 -3.03 -3.43 -11.72
N GLN A 141 -3.63 -2.64 -10.81
CA GLN A 141 -4.77 -3.07 -10.01
C GLN A 141 -5.99 -3.41 -10.87
N LEU A 142 -6.25 -2.62 -11.92
CA LEU A 142 -7.30 -2.92 -12.92
C LEU A 142 -7.01 -4.21 -13.68
N LYS A 143 -5.77 -4.38 -14.17
CA LYS A 143 -5.34 -5.59 -14.88
C LYS A 143 -5.44 -6.84 -13.99
N ASP A 144 -5.13 -6.70 -12.71
CA ASP A 144 -5.23 -7.77 -11.71
C ASP A 144 -6.68 -7.96 -11.22
N ALA A 145 -7.67 -7.34 -11.89
CA ALA A 145 -9.11 -7.48 -11.64
C ALA A 145 -9.51 -7.13 -10.19
N GLN A 146 -8.77 -6.21 -9.53
CA GLN A 146 -9.02 -5.89 -8.11
C GLN A 146 -10.32 -5.11 -7.90
N PHE A 147 -10.88 -4.50 -8.94
CA PHE A 147 -12.08 -3.66 -8.86
C PHE A 147 -13.30 -4.28 -9.53
N ASP A 148 -13.28 -5.60 -9.84
CA ASP A 148 -14.39 -6.28 -10.54
C ASP A 148 -15.69 -6.25 -9.72
N ASP A 149 -15.59 -6.24 -8.40
CA ASP A 149 -16.74 -6.20 -7.51
C ASP A 149 -17.20 -4.77 -7.17
N VAL A 150 -16.60 -3.74 -7.82
CA VAL A 150 -16.89 -2.33 -7.56
C VAL A 150 -17.61 -1.70 -8.75
N ASN A 151 -18.74 -1.06 -8.50
CA ASN A 151 -19.40 -0.26 -9.53
C ASN A 151 -18.66 1.09 -9.75
N ILE A 152 -17.47 1.01 -10.33
CA ILE A 152 -16.61 2.16 -10.63
C ILE A 152 -16.47 2.35 -12.15
N THR A 153 -16.62 3.59 -12.61
CA THR A 153 -16.52 3.92 -14.03
C THR A 153 -15.10 4.29 -14.44
N LEU A 154 -14.77 4.12 -15.73
CA LEU A 154 -13.49 4.58 -16.28
C LEU A 154 -13.26 6.09 -16.07
N LYS A 155 -14.33 6.89 -16.11
CA LYS A 155 -14.26 8.33 -15.79
C LYS A 155 -13.81 8.58 -14.35
N GLN A 156 -14.33 7.80 -13.40
CA GLN A 156 -13.92 7.90 -11.98
C GLN A 156 -12.48 7.46 -11.78
N ILE A 157 -12.03 6.39 -12.46
CA ILE A 157 -10.63 5.95 -12.44
C ILE A 157 -9.70 7.05 -12.98
N THR A 158 -10.04 7.64 -14.14
CA THR A 158 -9.26 8.76 -14.71
C THR A 158 -9.19 9.94 -13.73
N LYS A 159 -10.32 10.26 -13.09
CA LYS A 159 -10.37 11.34 -12.09
C LYS A 159 -9.53 11.02 -10.84
N ALA A 160 -9.56 9.76 -10.37
CA ALA A 160 -8.74 9.30 -9.25
C ALA A 160 -7.26 9.46 -9.57
N LYS A 161 -6.78 9.02 -10.75
CA LYS A 161 -5.39 9.23 -11.19
C LYS A 161 -4.96 10.69 -11.11
N GLN A 162 -5.77 11.60 -11.64
CA GLN A 162 -5.49 13.04 -11.60
C GLN A 162 -5.38 13.59 -10.17
N ILE A 163 -6.33 13.19 -9.30
CA ILE A 163 -6.37 13.64 -7.90
C ILE A 163 -5.16 13.10 -7.14
N PHE A 164 -4.82 11.82 -7.28
CA PHE A 164 -3.67 11.24 -6.61
C PHE A 164 -2.36 11.88 -7.06
N ALA A 165 -2.15 12.07 -8.36
CA ALA A 165 -0.97 12.74 -8.87
C ALA A 165 -0.83 14.16 -8.30
N GLN A 166 -1.93 14.93 -8.26
CA GLN A 166 -1.91 16.26 -7.66
C GLN A 166 -1.63 16.22 -6.15
N LYS A 167 -2.15 15.22 -5.41
CA LYS A 167 -1.89 15.06 -3.98
C LYS A 167 -0.44 14.72 -3.69
N ILE A 168 0.15 13.78 -4.42
CA ILE A 168 1.57 13.43 -4.29
C ILE A 168 2.44 14.65 -4.58
N LYS A 169 2.16 15.37 -5.69
CA LYS A 169 2.84 16.64 -6.00
C LYS A 169 2.81 17.60 -4.81
N ASN A 170 1.63 17.84 -4.23
CA ASN A 170 1.48 18.78 -3.12
C ASN A 170 2.26 18.34 -1.87
N ILE A 171 2.30 17.03 -1.56
CA ILE A 171 3.03 16.50 -0.40
C ILE A 171 4.53 16.74 -0.54
N TYR A 172 5.09 16.51 -1.71
CA TYR A 172 6.54 16.54 -1.92
C TYR A 172 7.07 17.91 -2.37
N HIS A 173 6.24 18.77 -2.98
CA HIS A 173 6.59 20.15 -3.32
C HIS A 173 6.35 21.18 -2.19
N ALA A 174 5.62 20.81 -1.13
CA ALA A 174 5.29 21.72 -0.02
C ALA A 174 6.47 21.99 0.95
N ARG A 175 7.63 21.39 0.74
CA ARG A 175 8.84 21.69 1.53
C ARG A 175 9.54 22.93 0.98
N ILE A 176 8.98 24.10 1.28
CA ILE A 176 9.69 25.38 1.13
C ILE A 176 10.79 25.39 2.19
N VAL A 177 12.04 25.43 1.73
CA VAL A 177 13.17 25.70 2.63
C VAL A 177 13.09 27.18 3.00
N TYR A 178 12.73 27.49 4.24
CA TYR A 178 12.79 28.85 4.74
C TYR A 178 14.26 29.27 4.80
N PRO A 179 14.65 30.40 4.16
CA PRO A 179 16.02 30.89 4.24
C PRO A 179 16.35 31.27 5.69
N GLU A 180 17.50 30.86 6.16
CA GLU A 180 18.01 31.31 7.47
C GLU A 180 18.32 32.80 7.43
N ILE A 181 17.95 33.51 8.50
CA ILE A 181 18.32 34.92 8.64
C ILE A 181 19.81 34.99 8.96
N ASN A 182 20.63 35.40 8.01
CA ASN A 182 22.02 35.70 8.29
C ASN A 182 22.07 36.88 9.26
N LYS A 183 22.28 36.59 10.55
CA LYS A 183 22.65 37.65 11.51
C LYS A 183 24.01 38.22 11.06
N LYS A 184 24.02 39.47 10.67
CA LYS A 184 25.28 40.25 10.57
C LYS A 184 25.74 40.49 11.99
N ASP A 185 26.94 40.00 12.33
CA ASP A 185 27.68 40.37 13.52
C ASP A 185 28.06 41.86 13.46
#